data_e30e6b564fe3fe56406e948a3575777b
#
_entry.id   e30e6b564fe3fe56406e948a3575777b
#
_cell.length_a   1.000
_cell.length_b   1.000
_cell.length_c   1.000
_cell.angle_alpha   90.00
_cell.angle_beta   90.00
_cell.angle_gamma   90.00
#
_symmetry.space_group_name_H-M   'P 1'
#
loop_
_entity.id
_entity.type
_entity.pdbx_description
1 polymer ?
#
loop_
_entity_poly.entity_id
_entity_poly.type
_entity_poly.pdbx_seq_one_letter_code
_entity_poly.pdbx_strand_id
1 'polypeptide(L)'
;KEVLEQINKGYHCFVLFDELFRGTNARDAFEASVAVAEVLKAKAYSRFLISTHIIELARKLDGDDACCFYYLESAIVDDELICNHKVKPGISESRVGYWIVKKELAGFEK
;
A
#
# COMPACT_ATOMS: atom_id res chain seq x y z
N LYS A 1 -15.25 -10.24 -3.52
CA LYS A 1 -16.07 -11.12 -4.38
C LYS A 1 -17.20 -10.36 -5.06
N GLU A 2 -18.02 -9.67 -4.29
CA GLU A 2 -19.15 -8.91 -4.81
C GLU A 2 -18.71 -7.81 -5.79
N VAL A 3 -17.63 -7.09 -5.46
CA VAL A 3 -17.07 -6.05 -6.33
C VAL A 3 -16.62 -6.63 -7.67
N LEU A 4 -15.90 -7.76 -7.64
CA LEU A 4 -15.44 -8.41 -8.86
C LEU A 4 -16.59 -8.91 -9.72
N GLU A 5 -17.67 -9.36 -9.10
CA GLU A 5 -18.88 -9.77 -9.82
C GLU A 5 -19.51 -8.59 -10.56
N GLN A 6 -19.58 -7.41 -9.94
CA GLN A 6 -20.10 -6.21 -10.59
C GLN A 6 -19.24 -5.79 -11.77
N ILE A 7 -17.92 -5.83 -11.61
CA ILE A 7 -16.98 -5.48 -12.67
C ILE A 7 -17.12 -6.45 -13.85
N ASN A 8 -17.27 -7.75 -13.57
CA ASN A 8 -17.43 -8.77 -14.61
C ASN A 8 -18.73 -8.63 -15.41
N LYS A 9 -19.75 -8.02 -14.82
CA LYS A 9 -21.01 -7.70 -15.49
C LYS A 9 -20.92 -6.50 -16.45
N GLY A 10 -19.73 -5.88 -16.55
CA GLY A 10 -19.51 -4.74 -17.44
C GLY A 10 -19.82 -3.38 -16.83
N TYR A 11 -20.08 -3.32 -15.54
CA TYR A 11 -20.29 -2.04 -14.85
C TYR A 11 -18.98 -1.25 -14.74
N HIS A 12 -19.08 0.06 -14.90
CA HIS A 12 -17.97 0.96 -14.66
C HIS A 12 -17.88 1.21 -13.15
N CYS A 13 -16.84 0.67 -12.53
CA CYS A 13 -16.68 0.76 -11.07
C CYS A 13 -15.47 1.63 -10.72
N PHE A 14 -15.62 2.42 -9.66
CA PHE A 14 -14.50 3.03 -8.97
C PHE A 14 -14.39 2.35 -7.61
N VAL A 15 -13.31 1.59 -7.40
CA VAL A 15 -13.18 0.71 -6.25
C VAL A 15 -12.10 1.24 -5.31
N LEU A 16 -12.44 1.33 -4.03
CA LEU A 16 -11.51 1.73 -2.98
C LEU A 16 -11.27 0.55 -2.06
N PHE A 17 -10.01 0.15 -1.95
CA PHE A 17 -9.59 -0.88 -1.00
C PHE A 17 -8.68 -0.25 0.05
N ASP A 18 -9.00 -0.49 1.31
CA ASP A 18 -8.17 -0.03 2.41
C ASP A 18 -7.54 -1.23 3.09
N GLU A 19 -6.21 -1.35 2.97
CA GLU A 19 -5.42 -2.43 3.54
C GLU A 19 -5.98 -3.83 3.27
N LEU A 20 -5.95 -4.23 1.99
CA LEU A 20 -6.40 -5.56 1.58
C LEU A 20 -5.76 -6.67 2.41
N PHE A 21 -6.59 -7.65 2.79
CA PHE A 21 -6.14 -8.88 3.49
C PHE A 21 -5.49 -8.62 4.84
N ARG A 22 -5.97 -7.59 5.54
CA ARG A 22 -5.62 -7.32 6.91
C ARG A 22 -5.99 -8.53 7.78
N GLY A 23 -5.11 -8.92 8.69
CA GLY A 23 -5.34 -10.03 9.61
C GLY A 23 -4.83 -11.38 9.16
N THR A 24 -4.27 -11.48 7.97
CA THR A 24 -3.54 -12.67 7.54
C THR A 24 -2.03 -12.42 7.62
N ASN A 25 -1.19 -13.44 7.36
CA ASN A 25 0.26 -13.24 7.40
C ASN A 25 0.73 -12.38 6.22
N ALA A 26 1.90 -11.77 6.38
CA ALA A 26 2.41 -10.79 5.42
C ALA A 26 2.60 -11.36 4.01
N ARG A 27 3.07 -12.61 3.91
CA ARG A 27 3.30 -13.24 2.61
C ARG A 27 2.00 -13.50 1.87
N ASP A 28 1.00 -14.05 2.58
CA ASP A 28 -0.30 -14.33 1.98
C ASP A 28 -1.01 -13.03 1.60
N ALA A 29 -0.92 -12.01 2.44
CA ALA A 29 -1.49 -10.69 2.13
C ALA A 29 -0.84 -10.10 0.88
N PHE A 30 0.47 -10.21 0.75
CA PHE A 30 1.20 -9.74 -0.43
C PHE A 30 0.77 -10.48 -1.69
N GLU A 31 0.80 -11.81 -1.67
CA GLU A 31 0.46 -12.62 -2.83
C GLU A 31 -1.00 -12.42 -3.27
N ALA A 32 -1.92 -12.37 -2.30
CA ALA A 32 -3.33 -12.13 -2.59
C ALA A 32 -3.57 -10.73 -3.14
N SER A 33 -2.88 -9.73 -2.60
CA SER A 33 -2.99 -8.35 -3.08
C SER A 33 -2.48 -8.21 -4.52
N VAL A 34 -1.39 -8.87 -4.86
CA VAL A 34 -0.88 -8.91 -6.23
C VAL A 34 -1.93 -9.53 -7.17
N ALA A 35 -2.53 -10.65 -6.76
CA ALA A 35 -3.53 -11.32 -7.58
C ALA A 35 -4.75 -10.43 -7.83
N VAL A 36 -5.24 -9.73 -6.82
CA VAL A 36 -6.36 -8.80 -6.97
C VAL A 36 -5.99 -7.64 -7.89
N ALA A 37 -4.80 -7.06 -7.72
CA ALA A 37 -4.35 -5.95 -8.55
C ALA A 37 -4.22 -6.36 -10.02
N GLU A 38 -3.71 -7.55 -10.29
CA GLU A 38 -3.59 -8.06 -11.66
C GLU A 38 -4.96 -8.23 -12.32
N VAL A 39 -5.94 -8.73 -11.57
CA VAL A 39 -7.31 -8.85 -12.10
C VAL A 39 -7.90 -7.47 -12.40
N LEU A 40 -7.74 -6.52 -11.48
CA LEU A 40 -8.30 -5.17 -11.63
C LEU A 40 -7.65 -4.40 -12.78
N LYS A 41 -6.34 -4.54 -12.97
CA LYS A 41 -5.62 -3.89 -14.07
C LYS A 41 -6.18 -4.28 -15.43
N ALA A 42 -6.61 -5.52 -15.56
CA ALA A 42 -7.14 -6.06 -16.82
C ALA A 42 -8.54 -5.53 -17.15
N LYS A 43 -9.20 -4.83 -16.23
CA LYS A 43 -10.57 -4.34 -16.42
C LYS A 43 -10.56 -2.90 -16.92
N ALA A 44 -10.70 -2.74 -18.25
CA ALA A 44 -10.55 -1.44 -18.94
C ALA A 44 -11.56 -0.36 -18.49
N TYR A 45 -12.71 -0.77 -17.99
CA TYR A 45 -13.80 0.15 -17.65
C TYR A 45 -13.88 0.51 -16.16
N SER A 46 -12.93 0.04 -15.39
CA SER A 46 -12.93 0.29 -13.93
C SER A 46 -11.64 0.92 -13.49
N ARG A 47 -11.74 1.66 -12.39
CA ARG A 47 -10.60 2.29 -11.72
C ARG A 47 -10.54 1.79 -10.29
N PHE A 48 -9.35 1.71 -9.73
CA PHE A 48 -9.19 1.28 -8.35
C PHE A 48 -8.10 2.10 -7.64
N LEU A 49 -8.26 2.19 -6.34
CA LEU A 49 -7.29 2.78 -5.43
C LEU A 49 -7.09 1.83 -4.27
N ILE A 50 -5.85 1.46 -4.02
CA ILE A 50 -5.50 0.56 -2.91
C ILE A 50 -4.58 1.31 -1.95
N SER A 51 -5.01 1.44 -0.69
CA SER A 51 -4.12 1.89 0.37
C SER A 51 -3.50 0.67 1.03
N THR A 52 -2.20 0.70 1.24
CA THR A 52 -1.49 -0.43 1.82
C THR A 52 -0.17 0.02 2.46
N HIS A 53 0.26 -0.72 3.47
CA HIS A 53 1.60 -0.56 4.04
C HIS A 53 2.58 -1.61 3.48
N ILE A 54 2.13 -2.45 2.55
CA ILE A 54 2.97 -3.50 1.94
C ILE A 54 3.74 -2.90 0.78
N ILE A 55 4.97 -2.46 1.05
CA ILE A 55 5.82 -1.81 0.04
C ILE A 55 6.16 -2.77 -1.10
N GLU A 56 6.31 -4.05 -0.82
CA GLU A 56 6.58 -5.07 -1.81
C GLU A 56 5.51 -5.14 -2.91
N LEU A 57 4.26 -4.85 -2.56
CA LEU A 57 3.18 -4.79 -3.54
C LEU A 57 3.44 -3.69 -4.57
N ALA A 58 3.82 -2.51 -4.11
CA ALA A 58 4.14 -1.40 -5.00
C ALA A 58 5.35 -1.72 -5.88
N ARG A 59 6.39 -2.31 -5.30
CA ARG A 59 7.59 -2.70 -6.04
C ARG A 59 7.29 -3.73 -7.11
N LYS A 60 6.41 -4.68 -6.82
CA LYS A 60 6.01 -5.71 -7.79
C LYS A 60 5.29 -5.11 -8.99
N LEU A 61 4.49 -4.07 -8.78
CA LEU A 61 3.72 -3.41 -9.82
C LEU A 61 4.43 -2.21 -10.44
N ASP A 62 5.63 -1.87 -9.94
CA ASP A 62 6.42 -0.74 -10.44
C ASP A 62 6.84 -1.00 -11.89
N GLY A 63 6.75 0.03 -12.71
CA GLY A 63 7.02 -0.08 -14.13
C GLY A 63 5.82 -0.47 -14.98
N ASP A 64 4.69 -0.79 -14.37
CA ASP A 64 3.45 -1.05 -15.09
C ASP A 64 2.74 0.28 -15.37
N ASP A 65 2.50 0.58 -16.63
CA ASP A 65 1.89 1.84 -17.05
C ASP A 65 0.45 2.01 -16.55
N ALA A 66 -0.20 0.91 -16.15
CA ALA A 66 -1.56 0.95 -15.61
C ALA A 66 -1.61 1.37 -14.13
N CYS A 67 -0.47 1.44 -13.44
CA CYS A 67 -0.39 1.71 -12.02
C CYS A 67 0.41 2.97 -11.74
N CYS A 68 -0.11 3.81 -10.83
CA CYS A 68 0.58 4.97 -10.30
C CYS A 68 0.74 4.81 -8.79
N PHE A 69 1.83 5.32 -8.25
CA PHE A 69 2.17 5.15 -6.84
C PHE A 69 2.30 6.49 -6.15
N TYR A 70 1.76 6.56 -4.93
CA TYR A 70 1.84 7.74 -4.09
C TYR A 70 2.07 7.31 -2.65
N TYR A 71 2.67 8.18 -1.87
CA TYR A 71 2.87 7.92 -0.45
C TYR A 71 2.68 9.20 0.36
N LEU A 72 2.43 9.01 1.65
CA LEU A 72 2.36 10.12 2.59
C LEU A 72 3.75 10.30 3.20
N GLU A 73 4.28 11.51 3.08
CA GLU A 73 5.62 11.79 3.57
C GLU A 73 5.65 11.85 5.09
N SER A 74 6.66 11.21 5.66
CA SER A 74 7.00 11.36 7.07
C SER A 74 8.51 11.48 7.21
N ALA A 75 8.92 12.24 8.21
CA ALA A 75 10.34 12.49 8.46
C ALA A 75 10.61 12.46 9.97
N ILE A 76 11.86 12.17 10.33
CA ILE A 76 12.32 12.22 11.71
C ILE A 76 13.17 13.47 11.83
N VAL A 77 12.69 14.42 12.64
CA VAL A 77 13.35 15.70 12.88
C VAL A 77 13.48 15.90 14.38
N ASP A 78 14.71 16.16 14.85
CA ASP A 78 15.01 16.37 16.27
C ASP A 78 14.49 15.21 17.14
N ASP A 79 14.69 13.98 16.67
CA ASP A 79 14.28 12.74 17.33
C ASP A 79 12.76 12.61 17.51
N GLU A 80 11.99 13.34 16.71
CA GLU A 80 10.53 13.27 16.66
C GLU A 80 10.05 12.89 15.27
N LEU A 81 8.98 12.08 15.21
CA LEU A 81 8.32 11.72 13.98
C LEU A 81 7.37 12.85 13.56
N ILE A 82 7.58 13.38 12.36
CA ILE A 82 6.74 14.42 11.80
C ILE A 82 6.09 13.89 10.52
N CYS A 83 4.76 13.87 10.49
CA CYS A 83 3.96 13.55 9.31
C CYS A 83 3.36 14.85 8.78
N ASN A 84 3.70 15.22 7.56
CA ASN A 84 3.21 16.47 7.00
C ASN A 84 1.87 16.33 6.27
N HIS A 85 1.32 15.11 6.19
CA HIS A 85 0.05 14.78 5.56
C HIS A 85 -0.02 15.15 4.06
N LYS A 86 1.13 15.27 3.42
CA LYS A 86 1.20 15.55 1.99
C LYS A 86 1.40 14.26 1.21
N VAL A 87 0.66 14.13 0.11
CA VAL A 87 0.79 13.02 -0.82
C VAL A 87 1.88 13.37 -1.82
N LYS A 88 2.83 12.44 -2.00
CA LYS A 88 3.91 12.59 -2.99
C LYS A 88 3.92 11.41 -3.95
N PRO A 89 4.30 11.64 -5.21
CA PRO A 89 4.44 10.54 -6.15
C PRO A 89 5.63 9.66 -5.80
N GLY A 90 5.46 8.36 -5.98
CA GLY A 90 6.52 7.39 -5.76
C GLY A 90 6.16 6.36 -4.70
N ILE A 91 7.14 5.51 -4.38
CA ILE A 91 7.02 4.44 -3.38
C ILE A 91 7.82 4.84 -2.16
N SER A 92 7.19 4.77 -0.98
CA SER A 92 7.86 5.11 0.27
C SER A 92 8.94 4.10 0.61
N GLU A 93 10.11 4.58 0.98
CA GLU A 93 11.19 3.76 1.52
C GLU A 93 11.43 4.05 3.01
N SER A 94 10.50 4.75 3.63
CA SER A 94 10.58 5.11 5.05
C SER A 94 10.59 3.87 5.94
N ARG A 95 11.50 3.87 6.90
CA ARG A 95 11.64 2.80 7.90
C ARG A 95 11.24 3.29 9.29
N VAL A 96 10.17 4.05 9.35
CA VAL A 96 9.70 4.66 10.59
C VAL A 96 9.43 3.61 11.67
N GLY A 97 8.80 2.48 11.31
CA GLY A 97 8.54 1.41 12.28
C GLY A 97 9.83 0.85 12.89
N TYR A 98 10.84 0.63 12.06
CA TYR A 98 12.14 0.17 12.53
C TYR A 98 12.80 1.20 13.46
N TRP A 99 12.70 2.48 13.10
CA TRP A 99 13.24 3.56 13.94
C TRP A 99 12.59 3.59 15.32
N ILE A 100 11.26 3.45 15.37
CA ILE A 100 10.52 3.42 16.64
C ILE A 100 11.00 2.26 17.52
N VAL A 101 11.08 1.06 16.97
CA VAL A 101 11.55 -0.11 17.70
C VAL A 101 12.97 0.09 18.21
N LYS A 102 13.86 0.59 17.37
CA LYS A 102 15.25 0.83 17.73
C LYS A 102 15.37 1.85 18.85
N LYS A 103 14.57 2.91 18.81
CA LYS A 103 14.53 3.94 19.84
C LYS A 103 14.08 3.36 21.19
N GLU A 104 13.04 2.53 21.19
CA GLU A 104 12.55 1.89 22.41
C GLU A 104 13.58 0.91 22.99
N LEU A 105 14.21 0.12 22.13
CA LEU A 105 15.24 -0.83 22.57
C LEU A 105 16.45 -0.14 23.17
N ALA A 106 16.83 1.02 22.67
CA ALA A 106 17.94 1.78 23.24
C ALA A 106 17.70 2.16 24.72
N GLY A 107 16.43 2.32 25.11
CA GLY A 107 16.07 2.57 26.51
C GLY A 107 16.32 1.38 27.43
N PHE A 108 16.34 0.17 26.89
CA PHE A 108 16.58 -1.06 27.66
C PHE A 108 18.05 -1.46 27.74
N GLU A 109 18.90 -0.95 26.87
CA GLU A 109 20.33 -1.28 26.82
C GLU A 109 21.18 -0.51 27.84
N LYS A 110 20.58 0.40 28.54
CA LYS A 110 21.25 1.16 29.59
C LYS A 110 21.33 0.36 30.93
#